data_dbd7ee6cb7faf418c5bfb1f8c8f9899a
#
_entry.id   dbd7ee6cb7faf418c5bfb1f8c8f9899a
#
_cell.length_a   1.000
_cell.length_b   1.000
_cell.length_c   1.000
_cell.angle_alpha   90.00
_cell.angle_beta   90.00
_cell.angle_gamma   90.00
#
_symmetry.space_group_name_H-M   'P 1'
#
loop_
_entity.id
_entity.type
_entity.pdbx_description
1 polymer ?
#
loop_
_entity_poly.entity_id
_entity_poly.type
_entity_poly.pdbx_seq_one_letter_code
_entity_poly.pdbx_strand_id
1 'polypeptide(L)'
;MLTCPAVYDRLDAILDGDDMLVFLKTLHFISLWAAGGLGVGGWVLQHVHKRNGQRPSVEVVQSIRVMGVLALIAVLALWITGYLLSGMIYGGLPTSGAFHAKLTGATLILICSLGANLETLRSMRAGTPPRAGLMAVFAWTVRISLLVVLIGAAAAFSSN
;
A
#
# COMPACT_ATOMS: atom_id res chain seq x y z
N MET A 1 20.68 31.87 -30.52
CA MET A 1 19.87 30.87 -29.77
C MET A 1 20.75 29.66 -29.61
N LEU A 2 21.42 29.52 -28.46
CA LEU A 2 22.30 28.38 -28.14
C LEU A 2 21.40 27.30 -27.51
N THR A 3 20.90 26.39 -28.33
CA THR A 3 20.30 25.15 -27.85
C THR A 3 21.46 24.26 -27.38
N CYS A 4 21.55 24.06 -26.07
CA CYS A 4 22.60 23.27 -25.46
C CYS A 4 22.28 21.77 -25.66
N PRO A 5 22.86 21.08 -26.65
CA PRO A 5 22.51 19.66 -26.94
C PRO A 5 22.80 18.75 -25.74
N ALA A 6 23.81 19.10 -24.92
CA ALA A 6 24.20 18.34 -23.73
C ALA A 6 23.13 18.25 -22.62
N VAL A 7 22.16 19.16 -22.59
CA VAL A 7 21.05 19.07 -21.62
C VAL A 7 19.96 18.12 -22.12
N TYR A 8 19.71 18.09 -23.44
CA TYR A 8 18.75 17.17 -24.05
C TYR A 8 19.26 15.72 -23.98
N ASP A 9 20.53 15.48 -24.32
CA ASP A 9 21.17 14.16 -24.19
C ASP A 9 21.20 13.65 -22.73
N ARG A 10 21.32 14.52 -21.75
CA ARG A 10 21.23 14.14 -20.33
C ARG A 10 19.79 13.86 -19.90
N LEU A 11 18.81 14.56 -20.44
CA LEU A 11 17.40 14.29 -20.15
C LEU A 11 16.95 12.98 -20.80
N ASP A 12 17.39 12.71 -22.02
CA ASP A 12 17.10 11.44 -22.71
C ASP A 12 17.77 10.25 -22.01
N ALA A 13 19.01 10.43 -21.50
CA ALA A 13 19.70 9.41 -20.70
C ALA A 13 19.09 9.20 -19.30
N ILE A 14 18.46 10.22 -18.69
CA ILE A 14 17.72 10.09 -17.43
C ILE A 14 16.34 9.48 -17.64
N LEU A 15 15.81 9.61 -18.86
CA LEU A 15 14.53 9.01 -19.28
C LEU A 15 14.72 7.69 -20.00
N ASP A 16 15.93 7.09 -19.95
CA ASP A 16 16.13 5.75 -20.46
C ASP A 16 15.12 4.81 -19.81
N GLY A 17 14.29 4.16 -20.63
CA GLY A 17 13.14 3.37 -20.16
C GLY A 17 13.53 2.32 -19.12
N ASP A 18 14.77 1.85 -19.16
CA ASP A 18 15.33 0.87 -18.23
C ASP A 18 15.56 1.48 -16.83
N ASP A 19 16.09 2.70 -16.74
CA ASP A 19 16.32 3.37 -15.45
C ASP A 19 14.99 3.73 -14.76
N MET A 20 13.99 4.18 -15.53
CA MET A 20 12.66 4.45 -14.99
C MET A 20 11.98 3.18 -14.52
N LEU A 21 12.16 2.08 -15.23
CA LEU A 21 11.63 0.77 -14.83
C LEU A 21 12.26 0.28 -13.52
N VAL A 22 13.57 0.41 -13.37
CA VAL A 22 14.30 0.06 -12.14
C VAL A 22 13.82 0.92 -10.97
N PHE A 23 13.70 2.23 -11.19
CA PHE A 23 13.19 3.16 -10.17
C PHE A 23 11.77 2.79 -9.71
N LEU A 24 10.85 2.55 -10.64
CA LEU A 24 9.47 2.18 -10.32
C LEU A 24 9.39 0.83 -9.59
N LYS A 25 10.17 -0.17 -10.00
CA LYS A 25 10.26 -1.46 -9.30
C LYS A 25 10.76 -1.26 -7.88
N THR A 26 11.82 -0.49 -7.69
CA THR A 26 12.40 -0.20 -6.38
C THR A 26 11.39 0.49 -5.48
N LEU A 27 10.73 1.54 -5.97
CA LEU A 27 9.70 2.26 -5.23
C LEU A 27 8.51 1.36 -4.87
N HIS A 28 8.11 0.46 -5.79
CA HIS A 28 7.05 -0.52 -5.56
C HIS A 28 7.40 -1.48 -4.41
N PHE A 29 8.64 -2.02 -4.39
CA PHE A 29 9.09 -2.91 -3.32
C PHE A 29 9.24 -2.19 -1.98
N ILE A 30 9.78 -0.97 -1.96
CA ILE A 30 9.86 -0.14 -0.74
C ILE A 30 8.45 0.13 -0.19
N SER A 31 7.51 0.48 -1.06
CA SER A 31 6.11 0.70 -0.67
C SER A 31 5.46 -0.57 -0.12
N LEU A 32 5.73 -1.73 -0.71
CA LEU A 32 5.24 -3.03 -0.23
C LEU A 32 5.79 -3.33 1.17
N TRP A 33 7.09 -3.15 1.36
CA TRP A 33 7.75 -3.34 2.65
C TRP A 33 7.19 -2.40 3.72
N ALA A 34 7.04 -1.11 3.40
CA ALA A 34 6.50 -0.12 4.31
C ALA A 34 5.03 -0.41 4.68
N ALA A 35 4.18 -0.72 3.70
CA ALA A 35 2.77 -1.04 3.94
C ALA A 35 2.62 -2.28 4.84
N GLY A 36 3.38 -3.34 4.55
CA GLY A 36 3.38 -4.59 5.33
C GLY A 36 3.93 -4.38 6.74
N GLY A 37 5.10 -3.76 6.86
CA GLY A 37 5.77 -3.52 8.16
C GLY A 37 4.96 -2.63 9.09
N LEU A 38 4.44 -1.51 8.59
CA LEU A 38 3.60 -0.60 9.38
C LEU A 38 2.25 -1.21 9.75
N GLY A 39 1.65 -1.98 8.83
CA GLY A 39 0.40 -2.68 9.09
C GLY A 39 0.53 -3.74 10.19
N VAL A 40 1.56 -4.57 10.11
CA VAL A 40 1.87 -5.59 11.12
C VAL A 40 2.27 -4.95 12.45
N GLY A 41 3.14 -3.94 12.43
CA GLY A 41 3.57 -3.24 13.63
C GLY A 41 2.41 -2.61 14.40
N GLY A 42 1.52 -1.91 13.70
CA GLY A 42 0.31 -1.34 14.29
C GLY A 42 -0.64 -2.40 14.88
N TRP A 43 -0.80 -3.54 14.21
CA TRP A 43 -1.60 -4.64 14.71
C TRP A 43 -0.99 -5.29 15.97
N VAL A 44 0.32 -5.56 15.97
CA VAL A 44 1.03 -6.13 17.12
C VAL A 44 0.88 -5.21 18.34
N LEU A 45 1.09 -3.91 18.16
CA LEU A 45 0.98 -2.93 19.23
C LEU A 45 -0.43 -2.90 19.84
N GLN A 46 -1.47 -2.92 19.00
CA GLN A 46 -2.86 -3.01 19.46
C GLN A 46 -3.16 -4.32 20.19
N HIS A 47 -2.64 -5.44 19.65
CA HIS A 47 -2.89 -6.77 20.22
C HIS A 47 -2.25 -6.92 21.60
N VAL A 48 -1.02 -6.47 21.77
CA VAL A 48 -0.29 -6.50 23.06
C VAL A 48 -1.03 -5.70 24.12
N HIS A 49 -1.46 -4.46 23.83
CA HIS A 49 -2.21 -3.63 24.77
C HIS A 49 -3.55 -4.26 25.16
N LYS A 50 -4.28 -4.81 24.16
CA LYS A 50 -5.55 -5.49 24.43
C LYS A 50 -5.37 -6.73 25.31
N ARG A 51 -4.33 -7.51 25.08
CA ARG A 51 -4.05 -8.72 25.86
C ARG A 51 -3.67 -8.41 27.31
N ASN A 52 -2.96 -7.33 27.54
CA ASN A 52 -2.53 -6.89 28.89
C ASN A 52 -3.63 -6.17 29.66
N GLY A 53 -4.83 -5.98 29.11
CA GLY A 53 -5.93 -5.26 29.73
C GLY A 53 -5.64 -3.78 30.01
N GLN A 54 -4.54 -3.25 29.48
CA GLN A 54 -4.11 -1.87 29.67
C GLN A 54 -4.76 -0.96 28.62
N ARG A 55 -5.23 0.20 29.09
CA ARG A 55 -5.63 1.25 28.13
C ARG A 55 -4.35 1.83 27.53
N PRO A 56 -4.24 1.93 26.18
CA PRO A 56 -3.07 2.52 25.56
C PRO A 56 -2.92 3.98 25.98
N SER A 57 -1.69 4.39 26.26
CA SER A 57 -1.39 5.80 26.55
C SER A 57 -1.66 6.67 25.32
N VAL A 58 -1.74 7.98 25.51
CA VAL A 58 -1.99 8.94 24.42
C VAL A 58 -0.91 8.82 23.32
N GLU A 59 0.35 8.63 23.74
CA GLU A 59 1.49 8.48 22.82
C GLU A 59 1.37 7.22 21.96
N VAL A 60 0.92 6.11 22.55
CA VAL A 60 0.69 4.86 21.82
C VAL A 60 -0.44 5.00 20.81
N VAL A 61 -1.54 5.66 21.18
CA VAL A 61 -2.66 5.94 20.27
C VAL A 61 -2.19 6.81 19.10
N GLN A 62 -1.39 7.82 19.38
CA GLN A 62 -0.82 8.70 18.35
C GLN A 62 0.13 7.94 17.43
N SER A 63 1.00 7.08 17.97
CA SER A 63 1.91 6.24 17.19
C SER A 63 1.15 5.31 16.24
N ILE A 64 0.12 4.62 16.73
CA ILE A 64 -0.74 3.74 15.91
C ILE A 64 -1.38 4.54 14.76
N ARG A 65 -1.82 5.77 15.03
CA ARG A 65 -2.40 6.63 14.00
C ARG A 65 -1.39 7.02 12.94
N VAL A 66 -0.20 7.46 13.34
CA VAL A 66 0.87 7.82 12.39
C VAL A 66 1.23 6.62 11.53
N MET A 67 1.39 5.44 12.13
CA MET A 67 1.61 4.19 11.38
C MET A 67 0.49 3.90 10.38
N GLY A 68 -0.77 4.12 10.77
CA GLY A 68 -1.93 3.93 9.90
C GLY A 68 -1.93 4.87 8.68
N VAL A 69 -1.59 6.14 8.88
CA VAL A 69 -1.48 7.14 7.79
C VAL A 69 -0.31 6.81 6.86
N LEU A 70 0.86 6.49 7.43
CA LEU A 70 2.02 6.09 6.63
C LEU A 70 1.77 4.80 5.84
N ALA A 71 1.09 3.82 6.44
CA ALA A 71 0.67 2.61 5.75
C ALA A 71 -0.29 2.91 4.58
N LEU A 72 -1.24 3.83 4.76
CA LEU A 72 -2.14 4.26 3.68
C LEU A 72 -1.38 4.92 2.53
N ILE A 73 -0.42 5.80 2.82
CA ILE A 73 0.43 6.44 1.81
C ILE A 73 1.24 5.38 1.05
N ALA A 74 1.80 4.40 1.76
CA ALA A 74 2.55 3.31 1.16
C ALA A 74 1.66 2.41 0.26
N VAL A 75 0.43 2.10 0.68
CA VAL A 75 -0.54 1.35 -0.13
C VAL A 75 -0.94 2.15 -1.38
N LEU A 76 -1.12 3.45 -1.27
CA LEU A 76 -1.43 4.32 -2.42
C LEU A 76 -0.26 4.34 -3.42
N ALA A 77 0.97 4.51 -2.92
CA ALA A 77 2.17 4.46 -3.75
C ALA A 77 2.33 3.08 -4.43
N LEU A 78 2.06 2.00 -3.70
CA LEU A 78 2.07 0.64 -4.24
C LEU A 78 1.06 0.48 -5.39
N TRP A 79 -0.14 1.02 -5.22
CA TRP A 79 -1.19 0.94 -6.22
C TRP A 79 -0.82 1.71 -7.49
N ILE A 80 -0.32 2.96 -7.35
CA ILE A 80 0.11 3.81 -8.46
C ILE A 80 1.30 3.17 -9.20
N THR A 81 2.33 2.75 -8.48
CA THR A 81 3.52 2.14 -9.09
C THR A 81 3.20 0.81 -9.76
N GLY A 82 2.30 0.01 -9.20
CA GLY A 82 1.83 -1.23 -9.81
C GLY A 82 1.08 -1.00 -11.11
N TYR A 83 0.23 0.04 -11.18
CA TYR A 83 -0.46 0.43 -12.40
C TYR A 83 0.51 0.91 -13.49
N LEU A 84 1.47 1.78 -13.14
CA LEU A 84 2.49 2.28 -14.07
C LEU A 84 3.38 1.15 -14.59
N LEU A 85 3.84 0.25 -13.72
CA LEU A 85 4.63 -0.93 -14.11
C LEU A 85 3.87 -1.83 -15.07
N SER A 86 2.56 -2.00 -14.86
CA SER A 86 1.73 -2.77 -15.78
C SER A 86 1.71 -2.16 -17.18
N GLY A 87 1.56 -0.84 -17.27
CA GLY A 87 1.61 -0.11 -18.54
C GLY A 87 2.95 -0.26 -19.27
N MET A 88 4.06 -0.14 -18.53
CA MET A 88 5.41 -0.21 -19.09
C MET A 88 5.81 -1.63 -19.52
N ILE A 89 5.46 -2.66 -18.73
CA ILE A 89 5.89 -4.05 -18.99
C ILE A 89 5.00 -4.74 -20.02
N TYR A 90 3.69 -4.50 -19.95
CA TYR A 90 2.71 -5.22 -20.77
C TYR A 90 2.04 -4.34 -21.86
N GLY A 91 2.40 -3.06 -21.95
CA GLY A 91 1.75 -2.12 -22.86
C GLY A 91 0.30 -1.79 -22.50
N GLY A 92 -0.16 -2.18 -21.29
CA GLY A 92 -1.51 -1.98 -20.80
C GLY A 92 -1.88 -2.89 -19.63
N LEU A 93 -3.17 -3.03 -19.38
CA LEU A 93 -3.64 -3.96 -18.34
C LEU A 93 -3.70 -5.38 -18.91
N PRO A 94 -2.93 -6.34 -18.37
CA PRO A 94 -3.01 -7.74 -18.81
C PRO A 94 -4.40 -8.32 -18.60
N THR A 95 -4.86 -9.14 -19.55
CA THR A 95 -6.18 -9.78 -19.50
C THR A 95 -6.19 -11.06 -18.66
N SER A 96 -5.07 -11.43 -18.03
CA SER A 96 -4.98 -12.66 -17.23
C SER A 96 -5.80 -12.57 -15.95
N GLY A 97 -6.51 -13.65 -15.59
CA GLY A 97 -7.31 -13.71 -14.38
C GLY A 97 -6.48 -13.45 -13.10
N ALA A 98 -5.23 -13.91 -13.06
CA ALA A 98 -4.31 -13.67 -11.94
C ALA A 98 -4.00 -12.18 -11.77
N PHE A 99 -3.88 -11.41 -12.85
CA PHE A 99 -3.66 -9.97 -12.78
C PHE A 99 -4.90 -9.24 -12.25
N HIS A 100 -6.09 -9.61 -12.73
CA HIS A 100 -7.35 -9.02 -12.23
C HIS A 100 -7.57 -9.33 -10.74
N ALA A 101 -7.24 -10.54 -10.29
CA ALA A 101 -7.30 -10.89 -8.86
C ALA A 101 -6.37 -10.02 -8.01
N LYS A 102 -5.12 -9.78 -8.47
CA LYS A 102 -4.17 -8.89 -7.79
C LYS A 102 -4.68 -7.44 -7.74
N LEU A 103 -5.17 -6.93 -8.87
CA LEU A 103 -5.67 -5.55 -8.94
C LEU A 103 -6.89 -5.35 -8.03
N THR A 104 -7.84 -6.29 -8.06
CA THR A 104 -9.02 -6.27 -7.18
C THR A 104 -8.60 -6.33 -5.71
N GLY A 105 -7.70 -7.23 -5.34
CA GLY A 105 -7.20 -7.34 -3.97
C GLY A 105 -6.49 -6.05 -3.51
N ALA A 106 -5.63 -5.48 -4.34
CA ALA A 106 -4.94 -4.21 -4.05
C ALA A 106 -5.93 -3.04 -3.89
N THR A 107 -6.96 -2.98 -4.73
CA THR A 107 -8.00 -1.96 -4.65
C THR A 107 -8.83 -2.11 -3.37
N LEU A 108 -9.19 -3.33 -2.97
CA LEU A 108 -9.88 -3.60 -1.70
C LEU A 108 -9.04 -3.19 -0.49
N ILE A 109 -7.74 -3.49 -0.51
CA ILE A 109 -6.80 -3.06 0.54
C ILE A 109 -6.78 -1.52 0.64
N LEU A 110 -6.71 -0.81 -0.50
CA LEU A 110 -6.69 0.65 -0.53
C LEU A 110 -8.00 1.24 0.04
N ILE A 111 -9.16 0.74 -0.41
CA ILE A 111 -10.47 1.20 0.06
C ILE A 111 -10.63 0.97 1.56
N CYS A 112 -10.30 -0.24 2.05
CA CYS A 112 -10.41 -0.57 3.46
C CYS A 112 -9.43 0.23 4.33
N SER A 113 -8.20 0.45 3.85
CA SER A 113 -7.21 1.27 4.55
C SER A 113 -7.65 2.73 4.64
N LEU A 114 -8.21 3.28 3.56
CA LEU A 114 -8.79 4.62 3.55
C LEU A 114 -9.99 4.71 4.52
N GLY A 115 -10.90 3.74 4.46
CA GLY A 115 -12.07 3.67 5.34
C GLY A 115 -11.69 3.61 6.82
N ALA A 116 -10.69 2.80 7.18
CA ALA A 116 -10.18 2.70 8.55
C ALA A 116 -9.56 4.01 9.04
N ASN A 117 -8.78 4.70 8.19
CA ASN A 117 -8.20 6.00 8.54
C ASN A 117 -9.28 7.08 8.69
N LEU A 118 -10.29 7.11 7.80
CA LEU A 118 -11.42 8.04 7.89
C LEU A 118 -12.26 7.81 9.14
N GLU A 119 -12.55 6.54 9.49
CA GLU A 119 -13.28 6.22 10.72
C GLU A 119 -12.49 6.64 11.96
N THR A 120 -11.18 6.42 11.98
CA THR A 120 -10.30 6.88 13.06
C THR A 120 -10.34 8.41 13.19
N LEU A 121 -10.24 9.12 12.08
CA LEU A 121 -10.31 10.60 12.07
C LEU A 121 -11.67 11.11 12.55
N ARG A 122 -12.77 10.49 12.10
CA ARG A 122 -14.13 10.82 12.53
C ARG A 122 -14.31 10.61 14.04
N SER A 123 -13.87 9.46 14.52
CA SER A 123 -13.92 9.09 15.94
C SER A 123 -13.21 10.12 16.82
N MET A 124 -12.03 10.58 16.39
CA MET A 124 -11.28 11.61 17.11
C MET A 124 -11.99 12.97 17.15
N ARG A 125 -12.56 13.38 16.00
CA ARG A 125 -13.31 14.65 15.93
C ARG A 125 -14.58 14.63 16.78
N ALA A 126 -15.21 13.46 16.89
CA ALA A 126 -16.42 13.26 17.68
C ALA A 126 -16.15 12.96 19.16
N GLY A 127 -14.89 12.77 19.58
CA GLY A 127 -14.54 12.35 20.94
C GLY A 127 -15.09 10.95 21.33
N THR A 128 -15.44 10.12 20.32
CA THR A 128 -16.04 8.80 20.53
C THR A 128 -15.10 7.71 20.02
N PRO A 129 -15.11 6.50 20.61
CA PRO A 129 -14.26 5.42 20.11
C PRO A 129 -14.67 5.00 18.70
N PRO A 130 -13.74 4.51 17.86
CA PRO A 130 -14.05 3.97 16.55
C PRO A 130 -15.01 2.80 16.65
N ARG A 131 -15.86 2.61 15.64
CA ARG A 131 -16.82 1.50 15.57
C ARG A 131 -16.08 0.17 15.47
N ALA A 132 -16.01 -0.60 16.56
CA ALA A 132 -15.23 -1.83 16.64
C ALA A 132 -15.61 -2.87 15.57
N GLY A 133 -16.90 -3.03 15.26
CA GLY A 133 -17.38 -3.93 14.21
C GLY A 133 -16.87 -3.53 12.81
N LEU A 134 -16.95 -2.23 12.48
CA LEU A 134 -16.49 -1.72 11.19
C LEU A 134 -14.96 -1.88 11.04
N MET A 135 -14.20 -1.56 12.09
CA MET A 135 -12.74 -1.75 12.11
C MET A 135 -12.35 -3.23 11.97
N ALA A 136 -13.12 -4.15 12.58
CA ALA A 136 -12.91 -5.58 12.40
C ALA A 136 -13.16 -6.02 10.94
N VAL A 137 -14.23 -5.53 10.30
CA VAL A 137 -14.51 -5.81 8.89
C VAL A 137 -13.35 -5.33 8.00
N PHE A 138 -12.91 -4.09 8.16
CA PHE A 138 -11.76 -3.57 7.40
C PHE A 138 -10.50 -4.43 7.59
N ALA A 139 -10.18 -4.78 8.84
CA ALA A 139 -9.01 -5.58 9.16
C ALA A 139 -9.06 -6.99 8.54
N TRP A 140 -10.21 -7.64 8.57
CA TRP A 140 -10.39 -8.97 7.95
C TRP A 140 -10.33 -8.88 6.43
N THR A 141 -11.00 -7.91 5.82
CA THR A 141 -10.96 -7.70 4.35
C THR A 141 -9.54 -7.46 3.86
N VAL A 142 -8.75 -6.62 4.54
CA VAL A 142 -7.34 -6.38 4.20
C VAL A 142 -6.53 -7.68 4.26
N ARG A 143 -6.69 -8.50 5.30
CA ARG A 143 -5.95 -9.76 5.45
C ARG A 143 -6.29 -10.76 4.34
N ILE A 144 -7.58 -10.95 4.05
CA ILE A 144 -8.03 -11.86 2.99
C ILE A 144 -7.53 -11.36 1.63
N SER A 145 -7.68 -10.07 1.35
CA SER A 145 -7.20 -9.46 0.10
C SER A 145 -5.68 -9.59 -0.06
N LEU A 146 -4.91 -9.44 1.03
CA LEU A 146 -3.47 -9.63 1.01
C LEU A 146 -3.09 -11.07 0.66
N LEU A 147 -3.77 -12.07 1.24
CA LEU A 147 -3.56 -13.48 0.89
C LEU A 147 -3.86 -13.74 -0.59
N VAL A 148 -4.96 -13.21 -1.11
CA VAL A 148 -5.33 -13.34 -2.54
C VAL A 148 -4.25 -12.72 -3.43
N VAL A 149 -3.75 -11.52 -3.08
CA VAL A 149 -2.67 -10.85 -3.84
C VAL A 149 -1.39 -11.69 -3.82
N LEU A 150 -1.00 -12.23 -2.66
CA LEU A 150 0.21 -13.04 -2.51
C LEU A 150 0.11 -14.36 -3.30
N ILE A 151 -1.02 -15.08 -3.20
CA ILE A 151 -1.26 -16.31 -3.95
C ILE A 151 -1.26 -16.01 -5.46
N GLY A 152 -1.94 -14.95 -5.88
CA GLY A 152 -1.95 -14.54 -7.29
C GLY A 152 -0.56 -14.09 -7.79
N ALA A 153 0.29 -13.54 -6.92
CA ALA A 153 1.68 -13.25 -7.26
C ALA A 153 2.49 -14.54 -7.44
N ALA A 154 2.39 -15.47 -6.49
CA ALA A 154 3.09 -16.75 -6.57
C ALA A 154 2.68 -17.58 -7.80
N ALA A 155 1.38 -17.63 -8.11
CA ALA A 155 0.86 -18.35 -9.27
C ALA A 155 1.39 -17.77 -10.61
N ALA A 156 1.57 -16.44 -10.70
CA ALA A 156 2.11 -15.81 -11.90
C ALA A 156 3.61 -16.15 -12.13
N PHE A 157 4.37 -16.46 -11.08
CA PHE A 157 5.77 -16.89 -11.21
C PHE A 157 5.91 -18.37 -11.55
N SER A 158 4.90 -19.21 -11.28
CA SER A 158 4.94 -20.64 -11.55
C SER A 158 4.46 -21.01 -12.95
N SER A 159 3.87 -20.08 -13.70
CA SER A 159 3.33 -20.29 -15.05
C SER A 159 4.29 -19.90 -16.19
N ASN A 160 5.51 -19.48 -15.87
CA ASN A 160 6.62 -19.25 -16.78
C ASN A 160 7.68 -20.35 -16.58
#